data_2b012bd4a72ad3d167b81c7875d59a26
#
_entry.id   2b012bd4a72ad3d167b81c7875d59a26
#
_cell.length_a   1.000
_cell.length_b   1.000
_cell.length_c   1.000
_cell.angle_alpha   90.00
_cell.angle_beta   90.00
_cell.angle_gamma   90.00
#
_symmetry.space_group_name_H-M   'P 1'
#
loop_
_entity.id
_entity.type
_entity.pdbx_description
1 polymer ?
#
loop_
_entity_poly.entity_id
_entity_poly.type
_entity_poly.pdbx_seq_one_letter_code
_entity_poly.pdbx_strand_id
1 'polypeptide(L)'
;MITAITLIAQAAPLLIAACAALVSEYAGLLNVGIEGLMLLSAFTGIGGILLTESLGGLIPGLAVSLTLGAGLSMFITYLAIYRKANIYIVGLAVNLTAAGFVSILSTRFFGNRSIVALPPELLLQPQLVKTVSAALAVLTGLGLALFCRYTKTGLRIKILGKDSAFLDSIGVHTARLKIAAMGMSGAAAVLAGCLLSLQLGAFVPNQSAGKGWIALVLAYAGGRSVIGTICAALLFVYLENTIAAAQIGMEHPALLIGLPFVLGLFLIIAEKLIIRLWKRYRGK
;
A
#
# COMPACT_ATOMS: atom_id res chain seq x y z
N MET A 1 9.24 -25.30 4.26
CA MET A 1 8.03 -24.77 4.93
C MET A 1 8.22 -23.27 5.19
N ILE A 2 7.29 -22.44 4.73
CA ILE A 2 7.31 -21.00 5.03
C ILE A 2 6.88 -20.85 6.49
N THR A 3 7.75 -20.26 7.32
CA THR A 3 7.35 -19.96 8.71
C THR A 3 6.36 -18.79 8.73
N ALA A 4 5.49 -18.73 9.74
CA ALA A 4 4.52 -17.64 9.90
C ALA A 4 5.19 -16.26 9.86
N ILE A 5 6.36 -16.11 10.50
CA ILE A 5 7.13 -14.87 10.48
C ILE A 5 7.60 -14.50 9.07
N THR A 6 8.04 -15.49 8.29
CA THR A 6 8.47 -15.26 6.90
C THR A 6 7.31 -14.81 6.03
N LEU A 7 6.13 -15.44 6.18
CA LEU A 7 4.93 -15.05 5.44
C LEU A 7 4.50 -13.61 5.78
N ILE A 8 4.46 -13.26 7.08
CA ILE A 8 4.11 -11.92 7.53
C ILE A 8 5.11 -10.89 6.99
N ALA A 9 6.41 -11.20 7.03
CA ALA A 9 7.45 -10.32 6.52
C ALA A 9 7.32 -10.07 5.02
N GLN A 10 7.08 -11.12 4.24
CA GLN A 10 6.87 -11.00 2.78
C GLN A 10 5.58 -10.24 2.46
N ALA A 11 4.52 -10.44 3.26
CA ALA A 11 3.25 -9.75 3.11
C ALA A 11 3.31 -8.27 3.56
N ALA A 12 4.31 -7.87 4.33
CA ALA A 12 4.35 -6.56 4.98
C ALA A 12 4.12 -5.37 4.02
N PRO A 13 4.81 -5.24 2.87
CA PRO A 13 4.58 -4.12 1.96
C PRO A 13 3.13 -4.08 1.46
N LEU A 14 2.59 -5.22 1.04
CA LEU A 14 1.24 -5.31 0.51
C LEU A 14 0.18 -5.10 1.60
N LEU A 15 0.41 -5.64 2.80
CA LEU A 15 -0.47 -5.45 3.95
C LEU A 15 -0.56 -3.97 4.36
N ILE A 16 0.59 -3.29 4.43
CA ILE A 16 0.63 -1.85 4.77
C ILE A 16 -0.06 -1.04 3.68
N ALA A 17 0.17 -1.35 2.40
CA ALA A 17 -0.53 -0.71 1.28
C ALA A 17 -2.04 -0.97 1.31
N ALA A 18 -2.48 -2.19 1.68
CA ALA A 18 -3.90 -2.51 1.84
C ALA A 18 -4.54 -1.77 3.02
N CYS A 19 -3.81 -1.58 4.13
CA CYS A 19 -4.22 -0.71 5.22
C CYS A 19 -4.33 0.76 4.77
N ALA A 20 -3.40 1.25 3.94
CA ALA A 20 -3.46 2.57 3.33
C ALA A 20 -4.71 2.74 2.46
N ALA A 21 -5.01 1.75 1.63
CA ALA A 21 -6.22 1.69 0.81
C ALA A 21 -7.50 1.69 1.67
N LEU A 22 -7.51 0.93 2.75
CA LEU A 22 -8.66 0.86 3.67
C LEU A 22 -8.94 2.19 4.36
N VAL A 23 -7.90 2.94 4.76
CA VAL A 23 -8.07 4.28 5.36
C VAL A 23 -8.72 5.24 4.37
N SER A 24 -8.29 5.23 3.10
CA SER A 24 -8.89 6.05 2.04
C SER A 24 -10.34 5.65 1.77
N GLU A 25 -10.65 4.36 1.77
CA GLU A 25 -12.01 3.84 1.61
C GLU A 25 -12.93 4.26 2.79
N TYR A 26 -12.44 4.24 4.02
CA TYR A 26 -13.18 4.75 5.17
C TYR A 26 -13.49 6.24 5.07
N ALA A 27 -12.65 7.02 4.39
CA ALA A 27 -12.93 8.43 4.11
C ALA A 27 -13.95 8.65 2.96
N GLY A 28 -14.41 7.57 2.31
CA GLY A 28 -15.29 7.62 1.15
C GLY A 28 -14.58 8.08 -0.13
N LEU A 29 -13.27 7.94 -0.18
CA LEU A 29 -12.43 8.29 -1.31
C LEU A 29 -11.46 7.15 -1.59
N LEU A 30 -11.14 6.87 -2.86
CA LEU A 30 -10.12 5.90 -3.21
C LEU A 30 -8.80 6.59 -3.51
N ASN A 31 -7.74 6.22 -2.81
CA ASN A 31 -6.41 6.69 -3.10
C ASN A 31 -5.80 5.86 -4.25
N VAL A 32 -6.19 6.19 -5.47
CA VAL A 32 -5.68 5.53 -6.69
C VAL A 32 -4.18 5.78 -6.90
N GLY A 33 -3.63 6.82 -6.27
CA GLY A 33 -2.20 7.17 -6.33
C GLY A 33 -1.25 6.24 -5.55
N ILE A 34 -1.77 5.26 -4.80
CA ILE A 34 -0.95 4.36 -3.96
C ILE A 34 0.21 3.72 -4.74
N GLU A 35 -0.04 3.28 -5.97
CA GLU A 35 0.98 2.64 -6.83
C GLU A 35 2.18 3.57 -7.07
N GLY A 36 1.92 4.80 -7.51
CA GLY A 36 2.96 5.80 -7.76
C GLY A 36 3.68 6.24 -6.48
N LEU A 37 2.96 6.34 -5.36
CA LEU A 37 3.55 6.67 -4.06
C LEU A 37 4.49 5.56 -3.57
N MET A 38 4.11 4.30 -3.74
CA MET A 38 4.99 3.15 -3.44
C MET A 38 6.25 3.17 -4.31
N LEU A 39 6.11 3.49 -5.60
CA LEU A 39 7.26 3.56 -6.51
C LEU A 39 8.20 4.72 -6.16
N LEU A 40 7.66 5.91 -5.87
CA LEU A 40 8.45 7.06 -5.42
C LEU A 40 9.24 6.75 -4.15
N SER A 41 8.60 6.13 -3.17
CA SER A 41 9.24 5.84 -1.89
C SER A 41 10.24 4.70 -1.97
N ALA A 42 10.01 3.73 -2.83
CA ALA A 42 10.97 2.69 -3.12
C ALA A 42 12.29 3.28 -3.67
N PHE A 43 12.17 4.28 -4.56
CA PHE A 43 13.32 4.99 -5.11
C PHE A 43 14.01 5.86 -4.05
N THR A 44 13.25 6.70 -3.33
CA THR A 44 13.85 7.65 -2.36
C THR A 44 14.43 6.93 -1.13
N GLY A 45 13.91 5.77 -0.73
CA GLY A 45 14.46 4.96 0.36
C GLY A 45 15.87 4.45 0.03
N ILE A 46 16.04 3.80 -1.12
CA ILE A 46 17.36 3.32 -1.59
C ILE A 46 18.24 4.50 -1.99
N GLY A 47 17.68 5.51 -2.67
CA GLY A 47 18.41 6.72 -3.07
C GLY A 47 18.99 7.48 -1.91
N GLY A 48 18.30 7.58 -0.78
CA GLY A 48 18.81 8.20 0.43
C GLY A 48 20.04 7.48 1.00
N ILE A 49 20.04 6.15 1.03
CA ILE A 49 21.17 5.33 1.47
C ILE A 49 22.36 5.52 0.54
N LEU A 50 22.16 5.49 -0.77
CA LEU A 50 23.22 5.61 -1.76
C LEU A 50 23.83 7.02 -1.79
N LEU A 51 23.01 8.07 -1.70
CA LEU A 51 23.48 9.46 -1.74
C LEU A 51 24.30 9.85 -0.49
N THR A 52 24.05 9.19 0.63
CA THR A 52 24.79 9.43 1.87
C THR A 52 25.88 8.40 2.15
N GLU A 53 25.97 7.38 1.29
CA GLU A 53 26.87 6.23 1.47
C GLU A 53 26.76 5.60 2.87
N SER A 54 25.57 5.67 3.46
CA SER A 54 25.30 5.23 4.83
C SER A 54 23.88 4.73 5.00
N LEU A 55 23.68 3.71 5.84
CA LEU A 55 22.35 3.27 6.25
C LEU A 55 21.52 4.38 6.93
N GLY A 56 22.18 5.37 7.54
CA GLY A 56 21.54 6.56 8.10
C GLY A 56 20.77 7.39 7.07
N GLY A 57 21.15 7.30 5.80
CA GLY A 57 20.46 7.95 4.68
C GLY A 57 19.02 7.46 4.44
N LEU A 58 18.65 6.32 5.01
CA LEU A 58 17.26 5.86 5.01
C LEU A 58 16.32 6.85 5.70
N ILE A 59 16.78 7.52 6.76
CA ILE A 59 15.96 8.48 7.52
C ILE A 59 15.56 9.68 6.67
N PRO A 60 16.50 10.45 6.06
CA PRO A 60 16.11 11.54 5.18
C PRO A 60 15.36 11.05 3.93
N GLY A 61 15.73 9.90 3.35
CA GLY A 61 14.98 9.30 2.24
C GLY A 61 13.53 9.02 2.59
N LEU A 62 13.28 8.44 3.77
CA LEU A 62 11.93 8.18 4.28
C LEU A 62 11.20 9.49 4.62
N ALA A 63 11.86 10.48 5.21
CA ALA A 63 11.27 11.77 5.52
C ALA A 63 10.77 12.50 4.24
N VAL A 64 11.60 12.54 3.19
CA VAL A 64 11.23 13.07 1.88
C VAL A 64 10.04 12.31 1.31
N SER A 65 10.07 10.98 1.38
CA SER A 65 8.96 10.15 0.90
C SER A 65 7.66 10.42 1.65
N LEU A 66 7.71 10.50 2.99
CA LEU A 66 6.52 10.74 3.82
C LEU A 66 5.90 12.11 3.51
N THR A 67 6.72 13.14 3.37
CA THR A 67 6.23 14.49 3.03
C THR A 67 5.61 14.53 1.64
N LEU A 68 6.24 13.90 0.64
CA LEU A 68 5.71 13.79 -0.71
C LEU A 68 4.45 12.94 -0.74
N GLY A 69 4.44 11.77 -0.13
CA GLY A 69 3.30 10.85 -0.18
C GLY A 69 2.07 11.39 0.54
N ALA A 70 2.23 11.92 1.74
CA ALA A 70 1.15 12.58 2.45
C ALA A 70 0.69 13.83 1.72
N GLY A 71 1.63 14.69 1.29
CA GLY A 71 1.33 15.94 0.59
C GLY A 71 0.60 15.72 -0.73
N LEU A 72 1.07 14.80 -1.58
CA LEU A 72 0.42 14.47 -2.85
C LEU A 72 -0.99 13.90 -2.64
N SER A 73 -1.17 13.00 -1.66
CA SER A 73 -2.50 12.44 -1.34
C SER A 73 -3.46 13.51 -0.81
N MET A 74 -2.98 14.44 0.02
CA MET A 74 -3.75 15.60 0.48
C MET A 74 -4.09 16.53 -0.68
N PHE A 75 -3.15 16.77 -1.58
CA PHE A 75 -3.34 17.61 -2.77
C PHE A 75 -4.36 17.03 -3.76
N ILE A 76 -4.28 15.71 -4.05
CA ILE A 76 -5.29 15.01 -4.85
C ILE A 76 -6.68 15.21 -4.26
N THR A 77 -6.79 15.05 -2.94
CA THR A 77 -8.07 15.20 -2.22
C THR A 77 -8.56 16.64 -2.24
N TYR A 78 -7.66 17.60 -2.06
CA TYR A 78 -7.98 19.02 -2.18
C TYR A 78 -8.56 19.35 -3.55
N LEU A 79 -7.93 18.88 -4.64
CA LEU A 79 -8.42 19.07 -6.00
C LEU A 79 -9.81 18.42 -6.20
N ALA A 80 -10.02 17.22 -5.64
CA ALA A 80 -11.30 16.52 -5.75
C ALA A 80 -12.43 17.28 -5.02
N ILE A 81 -12.16 17.80 -3.82
CA ILE A 81 -13.18 18.46 -2.99
C ILE A 81 -13.46 19.88 -3.49
N TYR A 82 -12.41 20.70 -3.65
CA TYR A 82 -12.56 22.14 -3.90
C TYR A 82 -12.59 22.50 -5.38
N ARG A 83 -11.92 21.73 -6.23
CA ARG A 83 -11.88 21.95 -7.69
C ARG A 83 -12.77 20.98 -8.46
N LYS A 84 -13.47 20.07 -7.73
CA LYS A 84 -14.35 19.04 -8.32
C LYS A 84 -13.66 18.17 -9.37
N ALA A 85 -12.34 18.00 -9.24
CA ALA A 85 -11.57 17.15 -10.13
C ALA A 85 -11.94 15.69 -9.91
N ASN A 86 -11.90 14.89 -10.97
CA ASN A 86 -12.11 13.44 -10.83
C ASN A 86 -10.90 12.81 -10.11
N ILE A 87 -11.12 12.31 -8.91
CA ILE A 87 -10.07 11.75 -8.06
C ILE A 87 -9.34 10.56 -8.72
N TYR A 88 -10.03 9.78 -9.54
CA TYR A 88 -9.46 8.63 -10.25
C TYR A 88 -8.48 9.09 -11.33
N ILE A 89 -8.85 10.13 -12.10
CA ILE A 89 -8.00 10.70 -13.16
C ILE A 89 -6.75 11.33 -12.53
N VAL A 90 -6.92 12.11 -11.47
CA VAL A 90 -5.78 12.75 -10.78
C VAL A 90 -4.86 11.70 -10.15
N GLY A 91 -5.41 10.67 -9.50
CA GLY A 91 -4.63 9.57 -8.93
C GLY A 91 -3.85 8.78 -9.99
N LEU A 92 -4.47 8.51 -11.15
CA LEU A 92 -3.80 7.85 -12.27
C LEU A 92 -2.69 8.74 -12.85
N ALA A 93 -2.92 10.05 -12.98
CA ALA A 93 -1.89 11.00 -13.42
C ALA A 93 -0.69 11.00 -12.46
N VAL A 94 -0.92 10.92 -11.15
CA VAL A 94 0.16 10.80 -10.15
C VAL A 94 0.95 9.51 -10.34
N ASN A 95 0.31 8.37 -10.61
CA ASN A 95 1.00 7.12 -10.87
C ASN A 95 1.91 7.20 -12.11
N LEU A 96 1.40 7.75 -13.21
CA LEU A 96 2.17 7.93 -14.44
C LEU A 96 3.32 8.92 -14.26
N THR A 97 3.05 10.05 -13.58
CA THR A 97 4.07 11.06 -13.28
C THR A 97 5.15 10.49 -12.38
N ALA A 98 4.79 9.71 -11.36
CA ALA A 98 5.73 9.05 -10.47
C ALA A 98 6.67 8.12 -11.24
N ALA A 99 6.15 7.30 -12.15
CA ALA A 99 6.96 6.40 -12.97
C ALA A 99 7.94 7.16 -13.87
N GLY A 100 7.49 8.21 -14.54
CA GLY A 100 8.35 9.07 -15.37
C GLY A 100 9.39 9.81 -14.54
N PHE A 101 8.98 10.41 -13.43
CA PHE A 101 9.85 11.19 -12.56
C PHE A 101 10.96 10.32 -11.93
N VAL A 102 10.63 9.15 -11.43
CA VAL A 102 11.61 8.20 -10.89
C VAL A 102 12.59 7.75 -11.96
N SER A 103 12.15 7.51 -13.19
CA SER A 103 13.05 7.15 -14.31
C SER A 103 14.06 8.27 -14.63
N ILE A 104 13.61 9.53 -14.61
CA ILE A 104 14.48 10.71 -14.84
C ILE A 104 15.48 10.84 -13.69
N LEU A 105 15.01 10.76 -12.44
CA LEU A 105 15.87 10.89 -11.26
C LEU A 105 16.90 9.75 -11.19
N SER A 106 16.49 8.51 -11.49
CA SER A 106 17.40 7.36 -11.52
C SER A 106 18.54 7.57 -12.51
N THR A 107 18.22 8.07 -13.71
CA THR A 107 19.25 8.42 -14.70
C THR A 107 20.14 9.56 -14.22
N ARG A 108 19.56 10.58 -13.61
CA ARG A 108 20.30 11.79 -13.18
C ARG A 108 21.25 11.54 -12.04
N PHE A 109 20.83 10.76 -11.03
CA PHE A 109 21.62 10.53 -9.82
C PHE A 109 22.52 9.29 -9.90
N PHE A 110 22.06 8.26 -10.61
CA PHE A 110 22.76 6.97 -10.65
C PHE A 110 23.25 6.58 -12.05
N GLY A 111 23.08 7.44 -13.05
CA GLY A 111 23.52 7.21 -14.44
C GLY A 111 22.81 6.04 -15.14
N ASN A 112 21.76 5.48 -14.52
CA ASN A 112 21.14 4.23 -14.96
C ASN A 112 19.61 4.32 -14.83
N ARG A 113 18.89 3.77 -15.81
CA ARG A 113 17.43 3.59 -15.78
C ARG A 113 17.01 2.20 -15.30
N SER A 114 17.99 1.32 -15.04
CA SER A 114 17.78 -0.06 -14.64
C SER A 114 17.79 -0.22 -13.13
N ILE A 115 18.19 -1.38 -12.66
CA ILE A 115 18.27 -1.72 -11.23
C ILE A 115 19.37 -0.89 -10.56
N VAL A 116 19.03 -0.24 -9.46
CA VAL A 116 19.97 0.48 -8.59
C VAL A 116 20.09 -0.31 -7.30
N ALA A 117 21.12 -1.19 -7.25
CA ALA A 117 21.36 -2.06 -6.10
C ALA A 117 22.19 -1.36 -5.02
N LEU A 118 21.98 -1.71 -3.77
CA LEU A 118 22.87 -1.34 -2.67
C LEU A 118 24.18 -2.12 -2.76
N PRO A 119 25.33 -1.48 -2.49
CA PRO A 119 26.59 -2.19 -2.33
C PRO A 119 26.51 -3.17 -1.15
N PRO A 120 27.30 -4.27 -1.18
CA PRO A 120 27.26 -5.31 -0.14
C PRO A 120 27.40 -4.77 1.30
N GLU A 121 28.19 -3.71 1.48
CA GLU A 121 28.49 -3.08 2.77
C GLU A 121 27.27 -2.33 3.35
N LEU A 122 26.36 -1.90 2.50
CA LEU A 122 25.13 -1.18 2.86
C LEU A 122 23.89 -2.07 2.85
N LEU A 123 24.04 -3.37 2.55
CA LEU A 123 22.93 -4.30 2.64
C LEU A 123 22.58 -4.58 4.10
N LEU A 124 21.30 -4.42 4.42
CA LEU A 124 20.79 -4.84 5.73
C LEU A 124 20.80 -6.37 5.84
N GLN A 125 21.12 -6.86 7.02
CA GLN A 125 21.06 -8.30 7.28
C GLN A 125 19.65 -8.85 6.97
N PRO A 126 19.51 -9.94 6.19
CA PRO A 126 18.21 -10.48 5.79
C PRO A 126 17.28 -10.78 6.97
N GLN A 127 17.85 -11.23 8.09
CA GLN A 127 17.09 -11.51 9.30
C GLN A 127 16.52 -10.24 9.94
N LEU A 128 17.31 -9.15 9.94
CA LEU A 128 16.86 -7.85 10.44
C LEU A 128 15.72 -7.30 9.58
N VAL A 129 15.87 -7.36 8.25
CA VAL A 129 14.83 -6.92 7.30
C VAL A 129 13.54 -7.69 7.51
N LYS A 130 13.61 -9.03 7.68
CA LYS A 130 12.45 -9.88 7.98
C LYS A 130 11.76 -9.45 9.27
N THR A 131 12.53 -9.30 10.34
CA THR A 131 11.98 -8.97 11.67
C THR A 131 11.34 -7.58 11.66
N VAL A 132 12.02 -6.59 11.08
CA VAL A 132 11.50 -5.22 10.96
C VAL A 132 10.25 -5.18 10.07
N SER A 133 10.26 -5.89 8.94
CA SER A 133 9.09 -5.98 8.05
C SER A 133 7.88 -6.58 8.77
N ALA A 134 8.07 -7.71 9.46
CA ALA A 134 6.99 -8.35 10.21
C ALA A 134 6.49 -7.45 11.34
N ALA A 135 7.38 -6.80 12.08
CA ALA A 135 7.02 -5.87 13.15
C ALA A 135 6.21 -4.67 12.59
N LEU A 136 6.65 -4.05 11.50
CA LEU A 136 5.93 -2.95 10.86
C LEU A 136 4.55 -3.37 10.35
N ALA A 137 4.42 -4.57 9.77
CA ALA A 137 3.12 -5.10 9.35
C ALA A 137 2.16 -5.24 10.53
N VAL A 138 2.63 -5.85 11.62
CA VAL A 138 1.82 -6.05 12.84
C VAL A 138 1.47 -4.70 13.47
N LEU A 139 2.44 -3.80 13.62
CA LEU A 139 2.23 -2.47 14.20
C LEU A 139 1.25 -1.65 13.37
N THR A 140 1.34 -1.69 12.04
CA THR A 140 0.42 -0.97 11.15
C THR A 140 -0.99 -1.55 11.24
N GLY A 141 -1.14 -2.87 11.17
CA GLY A 141 -2.43 -3.54 11.26
C GLY A 141 -3.10 -3.35 12.63
N LEU A 142 -2.36 -3.59 13.71
CA LEU A 142 -2.85 -3.40 15.07
C LEU A 142 -3.09 -1.92 15.37
N GLY A 143 -2.17 -1.05 14.99
CA GLY A 143 -2.29 0.39 15.15
C GLY A 143 -3.53 0.94 14.46
N LEU A 144 -3.80 0.53 13.22
CA LEU A 144 -5.01 0.91 12.51
C LEU A 144 -6.29 0.37 13.18
N ALA A 145 -6.26 -0.87 13.67
CA ALA A 145 -7.39 -1.47 14.39
C ALA A 145 -7.70 -0.69 15.68
N LEU A 146 -6.68 -0.40 16.47
CA LEU A 146 -6.80 0.38 17.71
C LEU A 146 -7.22 1.83 17.42
N PHE A 147 -6.61 2.45 16.42
CA PHE A 147 -6.98 3.81 15.98
C PHE A 147 -8.46 3.88 15.60
N CYS A 148 -8.95 2.99 14.75
CA CYS A 148 -10.34 2.96 14.31
C CYS A 148 -11.33 2.59 15.42
N ARG A 149 -10.88 1.89 16.48
CA ARG A 149 -11.76 1.43 17.58
C ARG A 149 -11.80 2.41 18.76
N TYR A 150 -10.66 3.00 19.12
CA TYR A 150 -10.53 3.73 20.39
C TYR A 150 -10.34 5.23 20.22
N THR A 151 -10.03 5.74 19.01
CA THR A 151 -9.86 7.19 18.83
C THR A 151 -11.09 7.84 18.23
N LYS A 152 -11.40 9.06 18.69
CA LYS A 152 -12.49 9.88 18.13
C LYS A 152 -12.31 10.13 16.63
N THR A 153 -11.07 10.39 16.21
CA THR A 153 -10.73 10.65 14.80
C THR A 153 -10.90 9.39 13.95
N GLY A 154 -10.43 8.23 14.42
CA GLY A 154 -10.58 6.97 13.71
C GLY A 154 -12.05 6.56 13.53
N LEU A 155 -12.86 6.72 14.57
CA LEU A 155 -14.30 6.48 14.48
C LEU A 155 -14.98 7.44 13.47
N ARG A 156 -14.62 8.74 13.50
CA ARG A 156 -15.13 9.72 12.53
C ARG A 156 -14.75 9.37 11.10
N ILE A 157 -13.48 8.97 10.85
CA ILE A 157 -13.03 8.55 9.52
C ILE A 157 -13.82 7.32 9.03
N LYS A 158 -14.08 6.35 9.91
CA LYS A 158 -14.86 5.15 9.56
C LYS A 158 -16.33 5.46 9.22
N ILE A 159 -16.91 6.48 9.82
CA ILE A 159 -18.28 6.95 9.54
C ILE A 159 -18.30 7.82 8.28
N LEU A 160 -17.23 8.56 8.01
CA LEU A 160 -17.15 9.58 6.97
C LEU A 160 -17.53 9.07 5.57
N GLY A 161 -17.08 7.86 5.21
CA GLY A 161 -17.42 7.25 3.92
C GLY A 161 -18.83 6.65 3.87
N LYS A 162 -19.50 6.48 5.02
CA LYS A 162 -20.87 5.96 5.11
C LYS A 162 -21.91 7.06 5.14
N ASP A 163 -21.67 8.05 5.98
CA ASP A 163 -22.61 9.16 6.23
C ASP A 163 -21.85 10.43 6.59
N SER A 164 -21.43 11.17 5.55
CA SER A 164 -20.75 12.45 5.76
C SER A 164 -21.72 13.54 6.24
N ALA A 165 -23.02 13.47 5.87
CA ALA A 165 -24.02 14.45 6.27
C ALA A 165 -24.27 14.41 7.77
N PHE A 166 -24.28 13.22 8.38
CA PHE A 166 -24.36 13.09 9.83
C PHE A 166 -23.18 13.77 10.53
N LEU A 167 -21.96 13.61 10.02
CA LEU A 167 -20.78 14.26 10.62
C LEU A 167 -20.84 15.78 10.49
N ASP A 168 -21.31 16.30 9.36
CA ASP A 168 -21.49 17.74 9.16
C ASP A 168 -22.56 18.29 10.12
N SER A 169 -23.67 17.56 10.38
CA SER A 169 -24.73 17.97 11.29
C SER A 169 -24.28 18.12 12.76
N ILE A 170 -23.25 17.37 13.16
CA ILE A 170 -22.64 17.46 14.50
C ILE A 170 -21.41 18.38 14.53
N GLY A 171 -21.22 19.24 13.51
CA GLY A 171 -20.18 20.26 13.46
C GLY A 171 -18.78 19.75 13.13
N VAL A 172 -18.64 18.54 12.56
CA VAL A 172 -17.35 18.02 12.11
C VAL A 172 -17.07 18.49 10.69
N HIS A 173 -15.94 19.16 10.45
CA HIS A 173 -15.51 19.57 9.11
C HIS A 173 -15.07 18.35 8.27
N THR A 174 -16.00 17.74 7.55
CA THR A 174 -15.78 16.52 6.76
C THR A 174 -14.71 16.68 5.68
N ALA A 175 -14.61 17.85 5.04
CA ALA A 175 -13.56 18.12 4.04
C ALA A 175 -12.15 18.02 4.64
N ARG A 176 -11.91 18.62 5.80
CA ARG A 176 -10.60 18.55 6.49
C ARG A 176 -10.28 17.12 6.91
N LEU A 177 -11.29 16.39 7.39
CA LEU A 177 -11.13 15.01 7.82
C LEU A 177 -10.81 14.08 6.63
N LYS A 178 -11.42 14.30 5.45
CA LYS A 178 -11.11 13.60 4.20
C LYS A 178 -9.65 13.84 3.79
N ILE A 179 -9.19 15.10 3.80
CA ILE A 179 -7.81 15.45 3.47
C ILE A 179 -6.82 14.78 4.43
N ALA A 180 -7.10 14.82 5.74
CA ALA A 180 -6.23 14.17 6.73
C ALA A 180 -6.17 12.64 6.56
N ALA A 181 -7.32 11.98 6.34
CA ALA A 181 -7.37 10.54 6.10
C ALA A 181 -6.60 10.14 4.84
N MET A 182 -6.70 10.92 3.77
CA MET A 182 -5.93 10.68 2.54
C MET A 182 -4.43 10.91 2.75
N GLY A 183 -4.04 11.89 3.55
CA GLY A 183 -2.64 12.07 3.96
C GLY A 183 -2.09 10.86 4.73
N MET A 184 -2.89 10.31 5.67
CA MET A 184 -2.54 9.07 6.37
C MET A 184 -2.40 7.88 5.41
N SER A 185 -3.31 7.76 4.43
CA SER A 185 -3.23 6.75 3.37
C SER A 185 -1.95 6.90 2.55
N GLY A 186 -1.59 8.12 2.13
CA GLY A 186 -0.37 8.39 1.39
C GLY A 186 0.89 8.07 2.20
N ALA A 187 0.93 8.43 3.48
CA ALA A 187 2.04 8.11 4.37
C ALA A 187 2.22 6.58 4.54
N ALA A 188 1.14 5.84 4.70
CA ALA A 188 1.20 4.38 4.78
C ALA A 188 1.63 3.73 3.45
N ALA A 189 1.17 4.25 2.30
CA ALA A 189 1.62 3.79 0.99
C ALA A 189 3.13 3.98 0.78
N VAL A 190 3.68 5.08 1.27
CA VAL A 190 5.12 5.36 1.25
C VAL A 190 5.91 4.37 2.11
N LEU A 191 5.44 4.06 3.31
CA LEU A 191 6.07 3.03 4.15
C LEU A 191 6.10 1.68 3.44
N ALA A 192 5.02 1.31 2.76
CA ALA A 192 4.94 0.08 1.99
C ALA A 192 5.97 0.02 0.86
N GLY A 193 6.11 1.09 0.09
CA GLY A 193 7.06 1.14 -1.04
C GLY A 193 8.52 1.15 -0.58
N CYS A 194 8.85 1.92 0.46
CA CYS A 194 10.18 1.92 1.05
C CYS A 194 10.57 0.52 1.56
N LEU A 195 9.65 -0.17 2.24
CA LEU A 195 9.87 -1.51 2.75
C LEU A 195 10.08 -2.53 1.62
N LEU A 196 9.35 -2.38 0.50
CA LEU A 196 9.49 -3.23 -0.66
C LEU A 196 10.91 -3.16 -1.25
N SER A 197 11.50 -1.97 -1.38
CA SER A 197 12.86 -1.80 -1.88
C SER A 197 13.92 -2.28 -0.88
N LEU A 198 13.69 -2.09 0.42
CA LEU A 198 14.59 -2.60 1.45
C LEU A 198 14.62 -4.13 1.51
N GLN A 199 13.48 -4.79 1.27
CA GLN A 199 13.43 -6.26 1.18
C GLN A 199 14.23 -6.81 0.00
N LEU A 200 14.29 -6.06 -1.10
CA LEU A 200 15.07 -6.42 -2.29
C LEU A 200 16.55 -6.01 -2.18
N GLY A 201 16.89 -5.07 -1.29
CA GLY A 201 18.21 -4.46 -1.25
C GLY A 201 18.54 -3.63 -2.49
N ALA A 202 17.52 -3.25 -3.26
CA ALA A 202 17.66 -2.54 -4.53
C ALA A 202 16.38 -1.78 -4.88
N PHE A 203 16.54 -0.72 -5.66
CA PHE A 203 15.44 -0.16 -6.42
C PHE A 203 15.38 -0.83 -7.79
N VAL A 204 14.22 -1.33 -8.16
CA VAL A 204 13.93 -1.90 -9.48
C VAL A 204 12.85 -1.05 -10.14
N PRO A 205 13.03 -0.60 -11.40
CA PRO A 205 11.97 0.11 -12.11
C PRO A 205 10.68 -0.70 -12.12
N ASN A 206 9.57 -0.04 -11.82
CA ASN A 206 8.24 -0.67 -11.74
C ASN A 206 8.13 -1.83 -10.72
N GLN A 207 8.93 -1.81 -9.64
CA GLN A 207 8.93 -2.89 -8.64
C GLN A 207 7.63 -3.02 -7.85
N SER A 208 6.79 -1.98 -7.83
CA SER A 208 5.43 -2.07 -7.28
C SER A 208 4.54 -3.00 -8.12
N ALA A 209 4.77 -3.07 -9.46
CA ALA A 209 4.17 -4.03 -10.39
C ALA A 209 2.66 -4.28 -10.16
N GLY A 210 1.90 -3.22 -9.87
CA GLY A 210 0.46 -3.32 -9.60
C GLY A 210 0.09 -3.66 -8.16
N LYS A 211 1.05 -3.75 -7.23
CA LYS A 211 0.77 -4.03 -5.80
C LYS A 211 -0.13 -2.97 -5.15
N GLY A 212 -0.03 -1.71 -5.57
CA GLY A 212 -0.94 -0.65 -5.12
C GLY A 212 -2.39 -0.88 -5.58
N TRP A 213 -2.59 -1.40 -6.79
CA TRP A 213 -3.92 -1.79 -7.28
C TRP A 213 -4.46 -3.01 -6.54
N ILE A 214 -3.62 -4.02 -6.31
CA ILE A 214 -3.96 -5.19 -5.51
C ILE A 214 -4.33 -4.76 -4.08
N ALA A 215 -3.62 -3.81 -3.49
CA ALA A 215 -3.93 -3.27 -2.16
C ALA A 215 -5.35 -2.68 -2.08
N LEU A 216 -5.81 -1.95 -3.11
CA LEU A 216 -7.18 -1.48 -3.21
C LEU A 216 -8.18 -2.65 -3.26
N VAL A 217 -7.88 -3.65 -4.08
CA VAL A 217 -8.70 -4.88 -4.18
C VAL A 217 -8.81 -5.59 -2.83
N LEU A 218 -7.71 -5.72 -2.09
CA LEU A 218 -7.67 -6.40 -0.80
C LEU A 218 -8.45 -5.68 0.30
N ALA A 219 -8.51 -4.34 0.27
CA ALA A 219 -9.34 -3.57 1.18
C ALA A 219 -10.84 -3.88 0.98
N TYR A 220 -11.27 -4.08 -0.29
CA TYR A 220 -12.64 -4.52 -0.60
C TYR A 220 -12.86 -6.00 -0.31
N ALA A 221 -11.97 -6.88 -0.74
CA ALA A 221 -12.04 -8.31 -0.48
C ALA A 221 -12.05 -8.65 1.01
N GLY A 222 -11.44 -7.81 1.85
CA GLY A 222 -11.50 -7.87 3.31
C GLY A 222 -12.80 -7.34 3.93
N GLY A 223 -13.84 -7.08 3.11
CA GLY A 223 -15.13 -6.58 3.62
C GLY A 223 -15.05 -5.20 4.24
N ARG A 224 -14.11 -4.37 3.81
CA ARG A 224 -13.87 -3.02 4.37
C ARG A 224 -13.67 -3.05 5.89
N SER A 225 -12.99 -4.06 6.39
CA SER A 225 -12.66 -4.21 7.80
C SER A 225 -11.17 -4.43 7.98
N VAL A 226 -10.58 -3.92 9.07
CA VAL A 226 -9.13 -4.02 9.30
C VAL A 226 -8.71 -5.48 9.35
N ILE A 227 -9.41 -6.32 10.13
CA ILE A 227 -9.08 -7.75 10.28
C ILE A 227 -9.24 -8.47 8.93
N GLY A 228 -10.35 -8.23 8.23
CA GLY A 228 -10.59 -8.84 6.92
C GLY A 228 -9.54 -8.44 5.88
N THR A 229 -9.12 -7.17 5.84
CA THR A 229 -8.04 -6.68 4.95
C THR A 229 -6.70 -7.35 5.27
N ILE A 230 -6.36 -7.51 6.55
CA ILE A 230 -5.15 -8.22 6.97
C ILE A 230 -5.21 -9.69 6.54
N CYS A 231 -6.32 -10.38 6.80
CA CYS A 231 -6.50 -11.77 6.37
C CYS A 231 -6.44 -11.92 4.85
N ALA A 232 -7.08 -11.02 4.10
CA ALA A 232 -7.04 -11.02 2.64
C ALA A 232 -5.62 -10.80 2.11
N ALA A 233 -4.84 -9.90 2.71
CA ALA A 233 -3.45 -9.64 2.31
C ALA A 233 -2.55 -10.86 2.61
N LEU A 234 -2.67 -11.49 3.76
CA LEU A 234 -1.92 -12.69 4.11
C LEU A 234 -2.28 -13.88 3.20
N LEU A 235 -3.56 -14.07 2.93
CA LEU A 235 -4.03 -15.13 2.03
C LEU A 235 -3.51 -14.89 0.60
N PHE A 236 -3.59 -13.65 0.13
CA PHE A 236 -3.09 -13.29 -1.21
C PHE A 236 -1.61 -13.61 -1.36
N VAL A 237 -0.76 -13.18 -0.42
CA VAL A 237 0.69 -13.41 -0.48
C VAL A 237 1.02 -14.90 -0.32
N TYR A 238 0.26 -15.63 0.50
CA TYR A 238 0.41 -17.08 0.59
C TYR A 238 0.15 -17.76 -0.76
N LEU A 239 -0.93 -17.37 -1.44
CA LEU A 239 -1.26 -17.88 -2.78
C LEU A 239 -0.23 -17.44 -3.83
N GLU A 240 0.21 -16.17 -3.80
CA GLU A 240 1.28 -15.67 -4.69
C GLU A 240 2.56 -16.49 -4.54
N ASN A 241 2.99 -16.78 -3.31
CA ASN A 241 4.15 -17.62 -3.04
C ASN A 241 3.97 -19.07 -3.53
N THR A 242 2.76 -19.62 -3.37
CA THR A 242 2.45 -20.97 -3.83
C THR A 242 2.49 -21.05 -5.35
N ILE A 243 1.97 -20.04 -6.04
CA ILE A 243 2.02 -19.93 -7.50
C ILE A 243 3.48 -19.76 -7.97
N ALA A 244 4.25 -18.88 -7.31
CA ALA A 244 5.66 -18.67 -7.63
C ALA A 244 6.47 -19.97 -7.46
N ALA A 245 6.20 -20.74 -6.43
CA ALA A 245 6.82 -22.06 -6.25
C ALA A 245 6.42 -23.06 -7.34
N ALA A 246 5.18 -23.04 -7.79
CA ALA A 246 4.69 -23.90 -8.86
C ALA A 246 5.28 -23.54 -10.25
N GLN A 247 5.70 -22.28 -10.44
CA GLN A 247 6.37 -21.86 -11.68
C GLN A 247 7.75 -22.51 -11.88
N ILE A 248 8.39 -22.92 -10.79
CA ILE A 248 9.69 -23.58 -10.81
C ILE A 248 9.48 -25.01 -11.36
N GLY A 249 9.80 -25.25 -12.62
CA GLY A 249 9.64 -26.55 -13.29
C GLY A 249 8.54 -26.62 -14.34
N MET A 250 7.86 -25.51 -14.64
CA MET A 250 6.91 -25.44 -15.75
C MET A 250 7.59 -25.03 -17.07
N GLU A 251 7.15 -25.61 -18.17
CA GLU A 251 7.64 -25.25 -19.51
C GLU A 251 7.23 -23.83 -19.95
N HIS A 252 6.09 -23.34 -19.43
CA HIS A 252 5.54 -22.02 -19.77
C HIS A 252 5.20 -21.19 -18.52
N PRO A 253 6.19 -20.72 -17.72
CA PRO A 253 5.95 -19.99 -16.49
C PRO A 253 5.24 -18.63 -16.72
N ALA A 254 5.35 -18.06 -17.92
CA ALA A 254 4.73 -16.80 -18.29
C ALA A 254 3.18 -16.82 -18.18
N LEU A 255 2.53 -17.98 -18.33
CA LEU A 255 1.08 -18.13 -18.21
C LEU A 255 0.58 -17.83 -16.80
N LEU A 256 1.43 -17.98 -15.79
CA LEU A 256 1.05 -17.76 -14.39
C LEU A 256 1.34 -16.33 -13.89
N ILE A 257 2.00 -15.47 -14.66
CA ILE A 257 2.32 -14.08 -14.25
C ILE A 257 1.06 -13.27 -13.99
N GLY A 258 -0.01 -13.48 -14.75
CA GLY A 258 -1.29 -12.80 -14.58
C GLY A 258 -2.18 -13.36 -13.46
N LEU A 259 -1.86 -14.54 -12.94
CA LEU A 259 -2.70 -15.26 -11.98
C LEU A 259 -2.96 -14.49 -10.66
N PRO A 260 -2.00 -13.74 -10.09
CA PRO A 260 -2.26 -12.92 -8.89
C PRO A 260 -3.37 -11.89 -9.09
N PHE A 261 -3.49 -11.29 -10.27
CA PHE A 261 -4.58 -10.33 -10.58
C PHE A 261 -5.94 -11.04 -10.69
N VAL A 262 -5.95 -12.24 -11.28
CA VAL A 262 -7.16 -13.09 -11.34
C VAL A 262 -7.58 -13.52 -9.94
N LEU A 263 -6.65 -13.86 -9.07
CA LEU A 263 -6.92 -14.15 -7.66
C LEU A 263 -7.53 -12.96 -6.93
N GLY A 264 -7.03 -11.75 -7.17
CA GLY A 264 -7.62 -10.53 -6.60
C GLY A 264 -9.09 -10.39 -6.99
N LEU A 265 -9.43 -10.61 -8.27
CA LEU A 265 -10.80 -10.58 -8.75
C LEU A 265 -11.65 -11.69 -8.10
N PHE A 266 -11.11 -12.91 -8.00
CA PHE A 266 -11.77 -14.02 -7.36
C PHE A 266 -12.08 -13.75 -5.88
N LEU A 267 -11.18 -13.13 -5.15
CA LEU A 267 -11.40 -12.76 -3.74
C LEU A 267 -12.58 -11.79 -3.57
N ILE A 268 -12.74 -10.80 -4.47
CA ILE A 268 -13.88 -9.87 -4.44
C ILE A 268 -15.20 -10.63 -4.71
N ILE A 269 -15.18 -11.56 -5.67
CA ILE A 269 -16.38 -12.35 -6.01
C ILE A 269 -16.74 -13.25 -4.83
N ALA A 270 -15.75 -13.92 -4.23
CA ALA A 270 -15.95 -14.81 -3.09
C ALA A 270 -16.52 -14.05 -1.87
N GLU A 271 -16.01 -12.86 -1.56
CA GLU A 271 -16.57 -12.01 -0.50
C GLU A 271 -18.05 -11.72 -0.71
N LYS A 272 -18.43 -11.28 -1.92
CA LYS A 272 -19.85 -11.00 -2.25
C LYS A 272 -20.73 -12.24 -2.14
N LEU A 273 -20.23 -13.41 -2.56
CA LEU A 273 -20.95 -14.67 -2.44
C LEU A 273 -21.16 -15.09 -0.98
N ILE A 274 -20.10 -15.00 -0.17
CA ILE A 274 -20.15 -15.30 1.27
C ILE A 274 -21.15 -14.40 1.97
N ILE A 275 -21.13 -13.10 1.70
CA ILE A 275 -22.08 -12.14 2.30
C ILE A 275 -23.53 -12.48 1.88
N ARG A 276 -23.76 -12.84 0.62
CA ARG A 276 -25.10 -13.23 0.13
C ARG A 276 -25.61 -14.50 0.81
N LEU A 277 -24.75 -15.53 0.91
CA LEU A 277 -25.08 -16.79 1.56
C LEU A 277 -25.35 -16.57 3.06
N TRP A 278 -24.56 -15.76 3.74
CA TRP A 278 -24.73 -15.46 5.15
C TRP A 278 -26.02 -14.68 5.44
N LYS A 279 -26.38 -13.70 4.57
CA LYS A 279 -27.66 -12.98 4.67
C LYS A 279 -28.85 -13.92 4.46
N ARG A 280 -28.73 -14.89 3.54
CA ARG A 280 -29.78 -15.88 3.26
C ARG A 280 -29.99 -16.87 4.42
N TYR A 281 -28.90 -17.17 5.13
CA TYR A 281 -28.93 -18.03 6.31
C TYR A 281 -29.50 -17.33 7.55
N ARG A 282 -29.21 -16.05 7.74
CA ARG A 282 -29.74 -15.24 8.87
C ARG A 282 -31.18 -14.73 8.64
N GLY A 283 -31.67 -14.73 7.42
CA GLY A 283 -33.04 -14.33 7.09
C GLY A 283 -34.06 -15.48 7.15
N LYS A 284 -33.60 -16.67 7.58
CA LYS A 284 -34.42 -17.77 8.04
C LYS A 284 -34.38 -17.89 9.55
#